data_6d2ae2f8235703d7a9bd5981d5a345a0
#
_entry.id   6d2ae2f8235703d7a9bd5981d5a345a0
#
_cell.length_a   1.000
_cell.length_b   1.000
_cell.length_c   1.000
_cell.angle_alpha   90.00
_cell.angle_beta   90.00
_cell.angle_gamma   90.00
#
_symmetry.space_group_name_H-M   'P 1'
#
loop_
_entity.id
_entity.type
_entity.pdbx_description
1 polymer ?
#
loop_
_entity_poly.entity_id
_entity_poly.type
_entity_poly.pdbx_seq_one_letter_code
_entity_poly.pdbx_strand_id
1 'polypeptide(L)'
;MLKRDFIIIGISWFFNANFVLSATKSKEVTEIVVKKSKRKLYLLSGNEIIKSYKVDLGFAPKGHKNFEGDGKTPEGAYKIDRKNENSKYYLSVGISYPNVKDQQFAKLKGKLPGGDIFIHGTDKPFRWFQKDWTAGCIAVSNKEIREIFKLVRIGTPIFIEP
;
A
#
# COMPACT_ATOMS: atom_id res chain seq x y z
N MET A 1 -9.77 38.40 78.65
CA MET A 1 -9.08 38.37 77.32
C MET A 1 -9.33 37.03 76.61
N LEU A 2 -10.35 36.96 75.74
CA LEU A 2 -10.67 35.72 75.01
C LEU A 2 -9.90 35.71 73.67
N LYS A 3 -9.08 34.70 73.43
CA LYS A 3 -8.48 34.42 72.16
C LYS A 3 -9.50 33.67 71.30
N ARG A 4 -9.83 34.20 70.10
CA ARG A 4 -10.70 33.59 69.15
C ARG A 4 -9.79 32.87 68.11
N ASP A 5 -9.81 31.52 68.14
CA ASP A 5 -9.12 30.70 67.14
C ASP A 5 -9.97 30.59 65.87
N PHE A 6 -9.40 31.03 64.75
CA PHE A 6 -10.00 30.89 63.42
C PHE A 6 -9.59 29.55 62.81
N ILE A 7 -10.56 28.65 62.64
CA ILE A 7 -10.35 27.40 61.88
C ILE A 7 -10.57 27.69 60.42
N ILE A 8 -9.51 27.61 59.62
CA ILE A 8 -9.58 27.69 58.16
C ILE A 8 -9.82 26.29 57.61
N ILE A 9 -11.05 26.05 57.12
CA ILE A 9 -11.38 24.77 56.42
C ILE A 9 -10.97 24.94 54.94
N GLY A 10 -9.85 24.32 54.59
CA GLY A 10 -9.39 24.24 53.22
C GLY A 10 -10.21 23.21 52.41
N ILE A 11 -11.05 23.69 51.51
CA ILE A 11 -11.78 22.83 50.55
C ILE A 11 -10.82 22.51 49.40
N SER A 12 -10.29 21.27 49.40
CA SER A 12 -9.46 20.75 48.29
C SER A 12 -10.37 20.27 47.18
N TRP A 13 -10.38 21.02 46.07
CA TRP A 13 -11.06 20.59 44.84
C TRP A 13 -10.17 19.62 44.08
N PHE A 14 -10.43 18.33 44.17
CA PHE A 14 -9.83 17.34 43.25
C PHE A 14 -10.53 17.40 41.90
N PHE A 15 -9.90 18.07 40.94
CA PHE A 15 -10.28 17.96 39.53
C PHE A 15 -9.85 16.56 39.01
N ASN A 16 -10.78 15.63 38.97
CA ASN A 16 -10.61 14.41 38.22
C ASN A 16 -10.71 14.71 36.72
N ALA A 17 -9.59 15.01 36.09
CA ALA A 17 -9.50 15.09 34.64
C ALA A 17 -9.52 13.65 34.08
N ASN A 18 -10.71 13.16 33.74
CA ASN A 18 -10.86 11.93 32.95
C ASN A 18 -10.31 12.21 31.55
N PHE A 19 -9.03 11.89 31.34
CA PHE A 19 -8.38 11.91 30.04
C PHE A 19 -8.93 10.70 29.25
N VAL A 20 -10.03 10.90 28.50
CA VAL A 20 -10.53 9.92 27.58
C VAL A 20 -9.54 9.83 26.42
N LEU A 21 -8.63 8.85 26.49
CA LEU A 21 -7.76 8.51 25.38
C LEU A 21 -8.64 7.93 24.27
N SER A 22 -9.10 8.80 23.37
CA SER A 22 -9.77 8.37 22.14
C SER A 22 -8.74 7.62 21.30
N ALA A 23 -8.74 6.30 21.40
CA ALA A 23 -7.98 5.44 20.50
C ALA A 23 -8.54 5.67 19.09
N THR A 24 -7.86 6.47 18.30
CA THR A 24 -8.14 6.61 16.87
C THR A 24 -7.94 5.25 16.22
N LYS A 25 -9.04 4.50 16.02
CA LYS A 25 -9.06 3.23 15.30
C LYS A 25 -8.42 3.50 13.94
N SER A 26 -7.27 2.90 13.67
CA SER A 26 -6.61 3.05 12.38
C SER A 26 -7.58 2.61 11.28
N LYS A 27 -7.81 3.49 10.29
CA LYS A 27 -8.70 3.19 9.18
C LYS A 27 -8.18 1.96 8.45
N GLU A 28 -9.05 0.97 8.25
CA GLU A 28 -8.72 -0.25 7.52
C GLU A 28 -8.61 0.04 6.02
N VAL A 29 -7.60 -0.52 5.36
CA VAL A 29 -7.48 -0.43 3.90
C VAL A 29 -8.51 -1.35 3.26
N THR A 30 -9.44 -0.77 2.51
CA THR A 30 -10.48 -1.49 1.79
C THR A 30 -10.12 -1.72 0.33
N GLU A 31 -9.23 -0.89 -0.24
CA GLU A 31 -8.87 -0.98 -1.65
C GLU A 31 -7.52 -0.28 -1.93
N ILE A 32 -6.88 -0.68 -3.03
CA ILE A 32 -5.67 -0.08 -3.57
C ILE A 32 -5.99 0.46 -4.97
N VAL A 33 -5.58 1.69 -5.27
CA VAL A 33 -5.66 2.26 -6.61
C VAL A 33 -4.26 2.67 -7.08
N VAL A 34 -3.86 2.19 -8.25
CA VAL A 34 -2.60 2.58 -8.91
C VAL A 34 -2.93 3.38 -10.15
N LYS A 35 -2.46 4.63 -10.25
CA LYS A 35 -2.57 5.47 -11.44
C LYS A 35 -1.21 5.52 -12.14
N LYS A 36 -1.06 4.72 -13.20
CA LYS A 36 0.22 4.52 -13.90
C LYS A 36 0.73 5.83 -14.49
N SER A 37 -0.14 6.62 -15.13
CA SER A 37 0.22 7.93 -15.70
C SER A 37 0.75 8.91 -14.64
N LYS A 38 0.25 8.83 -13.40
CA LYS A 38 0.68 9.68 -12.29
C LYS A 38 1.84 9.11 -11.49
N ARG A 39 2.24 7.87 -11.73
CA ARG A 39 3.21 7.12 -10.90
C ARG A 39 2.84 7.18 -9.41
N LYS A 40 1.56 6.89 -9.12
CA LYS A 40 1.01 6.93 -7.77
C LYS A 40 0.24 5.67 -7.43
N LEU A 41 0.44 5.22 -6.20
CA LEU A 41 -0.35 4.20 -5.53
C LEU A 41 -1.06 4.86 -4.35
N TYR A 42 -2.34 4.57 -4.19
CA TYR A 42 -3.19 5.06 -3.11
C TYR A 42 -3.73 3.87 -2.32
N LEU A 43 -3.73 3.98 -1.00
CA LEU A 43 -4.50 3.11 -0.11
C LEU A 43 -5.76 3.86 0.32
N LEU A 44 -6.92 3.23 0.17
CA LEU A 44 -8.21 3.81 0.49
C LEU A 44 -8.91 3.06 1.63
N SER A 45 -9.71 3.80 2.38
CA SER A 45 -10.71 3.28 3.34
C SER A 45 -12.07 3.80 2.89
N GLY A 46 -12.88 2.95 2.25
CA GLY A 46 -14.04 3.41 1.48
C GLY A 46 -13.59 4.41 0.39
N ASN A 47 -14.20 5.57 0.35
CA ASN A 47 -13.89 6.62 -0.64
C ASN A 47 -12.74 7.56 -0.20
N GLU A 48 -12.13 7.34 0.96
CA GLU A 48 -11.11 8.23 1.51
C GLU A 48 -9.70 7.70 1.25
N ILE A 49 -8.84 8.53 0.67
CA ILE A 49 -7.42 8.22 0.52
C ILE A 49 -6.74 8.39 1.88
N ILE A 50 -6.25 7.29 2.45
CA ILE A 50 -5.54 7.29 3.73
C ILE A 50 -4.02 7.33 3.58
N LYS A 51 -3.49 6.89 2.44
CA LYS A 51 -2.06 6.92 2.11
C LYS A 51 -1.85 7.10 0.61
N SER A 52 -0.73 7.72 0.24
CA SER A 52 -0.29 7.88 -1.15
C SER A 52 1.22 7.71 -1.26
N TYR A 53 1.66 6.95 -2.26
CA TYR A 53 3.07 6.62 -2.50
C TYR A 53 3.45 6.92 -3.94
N LYS A 54 4.71 7.30 -4.17
CA LYS A 54 5.30 7.31 -5.51
C LYS A 54 5.67 5.89 -5.91
N VAL A 55 5.51 5.54 -7.17
CA VAL A 55 5.86 4.21 -7.68
C VAL A 55 6.71 4.28 -8.94
N ASP A 56 7.56 3.28 -9.12
CA ASP A 56 8.13 2.92 -10.41
C ASP A 56 7.40 1.69 -10.96
N LEU A 57 7.31 1.60 -12.26
CA LEU A 57 6.59 0.58 -13.00
C LEU A 57 7.54 -0.31 -13.82
N GLY A 58 6.97 -1.14 -14.67
CA GLY A 58 7.72 -1.87 -15.69
C GLY A 58 8.42 -0.93 -16.69
N PHE A 59 9.53 -1.36 -17.27
CA PHE A 59 10.35 -0.54 -18.18
C PHE A 59 9.63 -0.11 -19.47
N ALA A 60 8.49 -0.73 -19.79
CA ALA A 60 7.56 -0.30 -20.85
C ALA A 60 6.21 0.12 -20.22
N PRO A 61 6.15 1.30 -19.54
CA PRO A 61 5.07 1.59 -18.59
C PRO A 61 3.71 1.87 -19.23
N LYS A 62 3.63 2.09 -20.53
CA LYS A 62 2.37 2.42 -21.21
C LYS A 62 1.63 1.15 -21.65
N GLY A 63 0.32 1.14 -21.40
CA GLY A 63 -0.58 0.07 -21.80
C GLY A 63 -0.55 -1.13 -20.88
N HIS A 64 -1.49 -2.04 -21.09
CA HIS A 64 -1.68 -3.26 -20.32
C HIS A 64 -0.59 -4.29 -20.58
N LYS A 65 -0.20 -5.04 -19.54
CA LYS A 65 0.65 -6.23 -19.66
C LYS A 65 -0.11 -7.35 -20.37
N ASN A 66 0.46 -7.83 -21.46
CA ASN A 66 -0.12 -8.91 -22.26
C ASN A 66 0.69 -10.21 -22.23
N PHE A 67 2.02 -10.10 -22.15
CA PHE A 67 2.92 -11.25 -22.32
C PHE A 67 4.07 -11.21 -21.32
N GLU A 68 4.64 -12.36 -21.09
CA GLU A 68 5.92 -12.46 -20.40
C GLU A 68 7.00 -11.68 -21.15
N GLY A 69 7.82 -10.95 -20.40
CA GLY A 69 8.93 -10.17 -20.96
C GLY A 69 8.55 -8.85 -21.64
N ASP A 70 7.27 -8.46 -21.72
CA ASP A 70 6.85 -7.22 -22.37
C ASP A 70 7.17 -5.95 -21.57
N GLY A 71 7.68 -6.10 -20.36
CA GLY A 71 8.09 -4.98 -19.48
C GLY A 71 6.94 -4.10 -18.98
N LYS A 72 5.70 -4.53 -19.16
CA LYS A 72 4.52 -3.74 -18.80
C LYS A 72 3.98 -4.14 -17.44
N THR A 73 3.43 -3.16 -16.72
CA THR A 73 2.61 -3.37 -15.53
C THR A 73 1.16 -3.58 -15.98
N PRO A 74 0.45 -4.61 -15.47
CA PRO A 74 -0.94 -4.86 -15.87
C PRO A 74 -1.86 -3.69 -15.53
N GLU A 75 -2.95 -3.57 -16.29
CA GLU A 75 -4.06 -2.65 -16.07
C GLU A 75 -5.33 -3.44 -15.82
N GLY A 76 -6.22 -2.96 -14.96
CA GLY A 76 -7.47 -3.63 -14.63
C GLY A 76 -7.66 -3.91 -13.15
N ALA A 77 -8.64 -4.77 -12.86
CA ALA A 77 -9.01 -5.17 -11.50
C ALA A 77 -8.38 -6.51 -11.12
N TYR A 78 -7.69 -6.50 -9.99
CA TYR A 78 -7.03 -7.66 -9.38
C TYR A 78 -7.26 -7.64 -7.87
N LYS A 79 -6.60 -8.53 -7.15
CA LYS A 79 -6.53 -8.54 -5.67
C LYS A 79 -5.12 -8.89 -5.20
N ILE A 80 -4.84 -8.51 -3.99
CA ILE A 80 -3.63 -9.01 -3.31
C ILE A 80 -3.85 -10.47 -2.99
N ASP A 81 -3.00 -11.35 -3.52
CA ASP A 81 -3.13 -12.80 -3.38
C ASP A 81 -2.17 -13.42 -2.38
N ARG A 82 -1.05 -12.75 -2.10
CA ARG A 82 -0.03 -13.25 -1.17
C ARG A 82 0.84 -12.14 -0.59
N LYS A 83 1.53 -12.47 0.50
CA LYS A 83 2.56 -11.64 1.12
C LYS A 83 3.85 -12.44 1.22
N ASN A 84 5.00 -11.79 0.96
CA ASN A 84 6.30 -12.45 1.01
C ASN A 84 7.27 -11.60 1.86
N GLU A 85 7.62 -12.14 3.03
CA GLU A 85 8.58 -11.54 3.96
C GLU A 85 10.03 -11.79 3.53
N ASN A 86 10.24 -12.86 2.73
CA ASN A 86 11.57 -13.26 2.22
C ASN A 86 11.78 -12.80 0.79
N SER A 87 11.22 -11.64 0.41
CA SER A 87 11.37 -11.10 -0.94
C SER A 87 12.81 -10.66 -1.21
N LYS A 88 13.34 -10.99 -2.40
CA LYS A 88 14.61 -10.47 -2.91
C LYS A 88 14.67 -8.93 -2.89
N TYR A 89 13.52 -8.28 -2.93
CA TYR A 89 13.36 -6.83 -2.90
C TYR A 89 12.86 -6.33 -1.54
N TYR A 90 13.33 -6.91 -0.44
CA TYR A 90 13.03 -6.60 0.95
C TYR A 90 11.70 -7.19 1.42
N LEU A 91 10.56 -6.66 1.03
CA LEU A 91 9.20 -7.16 1.27
C LEU A 91 8.40 -7.06 -0.01
N SER A 92 7.39 -7.92 -0.18
CA SER A 92 6.47 -7.78 -1.31
C SER A 92 5.07 -8.29 -1.01
N VAL A 93 4.08 -7.72 -1.71
CA VAL A 93 2.71 -8.20 -1.77
C VAL A 93 2.36 -8.54 -3.21
N GLY A 94 1.85 -9.75 -3.44
CA GLY A 94 1.54 -10.27 -4.78
C GLY A 94 0.20 -9.75 -5.29
N ILE A 95 0.13 -9.56 -6.61
CA ILE A 95 -1.06 -9.17 -7.35
C ILE A 95 -1.54 -10.38 -8.15
N SER A 96 -2.83 -10.66 -8.15
CA SER A 96 -3.46 -11.84 -8.79
C SER A 96 -3.48 -11.78 -10.33
N TYR A 97 -2.43 -11.20 -10.93
CA TYR A 97 -2.18 -11.29 -12.36
C TYR A 97 -1.46 -12.61 -12.69
N PRO A 98 -1.78 -13.31 -13.79
CA PRO A 98 -2.82 -13.01 -14.77
C PRO A 98 -4.20 -13.50 -14.34
N ASN A 99 -5.26 -12.74 -14.63
CA ASN A 99 -6.62 -13.21 -14.51
C ASN A 99 -7.02 -14.05 -15.74
N VAL A 100 -8.27 -14.59 -15.77
CA VAL A 100 -8.74 -15.44 -16.85
C VAL A 100 -8.68 -14.77 -18.23
N LYS A 101 -8.99 -13.46 -18.30
CA LYS A 101 -8.97 -12.69 -19.56
C LYS A 101 -7.53 -12.54 -20.06
N ASP A 102 -6.59 -12.25 -19.17
CA ASP A 102 -5.17 -12.12 -19.48
C ASP A 102 -4.61 -13.42 -20.06
N GLN A 103 -4.95 -14.54 -19.41
CA GLN A 103 -4.53 -15.89 -19.84
C GLN A 103 -5.10 -16.25 -21.22
N GLN A 104 -6.40 -16.00 -21.43
CA GLN A 104 -7.07 -16.27 -22.70
C GLN A 104 -6.45 -15.43 -23.83
N PHE A 105 -6.22 -14.13 -23.58
CA PHE A 105 -5.61 -13.26 -24.58
C PHE A 105 -4.20 -13.76 -24.99
N ALA A 106 -3.36 -14.04 -24.00
CA ALA A 106 -2.01 -14.55 -24.27
C ALA A 106 -2.04 -15.88 -25.05
N LYS A 107 -2.92 -16.81 -24.65
CA LYS A 107 -3.12 -18.11 -25.34
C LYS A 107 -3.52 -17.93 -26.80
N LEU A 108 -4.47 -17.03 -27.10
CA LEU A 108 -4.89 -16.71 -28.48
C LEU A 108 -3.73 -16.17 -29.34
N LYS A 109 -2.72 -15.60 -28.72
CA LYS A 109 -1.51 -15.11 -29.41
C LYS A 109 -0.36 -16.11 -29.40
N GLY A 110 -0.56 -17.32 -28.90
CA GLY A 110 0.48 -18.34 -28.79
C GLY A 110 1.61 -17.97 -27.83
N LYS A 111 1.32 -17.16 -26.81
CA LYS A 111 2.30 -16.63 -25.85
C LYS A 111 1.90 -16.94 -24.40
N LEU A 112 2.87 -16.88 -23.50
CA LEU A 112 2.63 -16.91 -22.06
C LEU A 112 2.29 -15.50 -21.55
N PRO A 113 1.33 -15.33 -20.64
CA PRO A 113 0.99 -14.04 -20.05
C PRO A 113 2.10 -13.54 -19.11
N GLY A 114 2.91 -14.45 -18.59
CA GLY A 114 3.77 -14.22 -17.45
C GLY A 114 3.00 -14.25 -16.14
N GLY A 115 3.63 -13.74 -15.09
CA GLY A 115 3.07 -13.72 -13.74
C GLY A 115 4.00 -13.00 -12.78
N ASP A 116 3.89 -13.35 -11.49
CA ASP A 116 4.77 -12.81 -10.43
C ASP A 116 4.85 -11.28 -10.39
N ILE A 117 3.68 -10.65 -10.54
CA ILE A 117 3.54 -9.21 -10.39
C ILE A 117 3.33 -8.88 -8.91
N PHE A 118 4.20 -8.02 -8.38
CA PHE A 118 4.21 -7.61 -6.98
C PHE A 118 4.26 -6.09 -6.83
N ILE A 119 3.78 -5.61 -5.69
CA ILE A 119 4.25 -4.36 -5.10
C ILE A 119 5.41 -4.73 -4.18
N HIS A 120 6.59 -4.13 -4.37
CA HIS A 120 7.79 -4.50 -3.63
C HIS A 120 8.70 -3.31 -3.33
N GLY A 121 9.64 -3.52 -2.42
CA GLY A 121 10.69 -2.57 -2.12
C GLY A 121 11.84 -2.61 -3.12
N THR A 122 13.05 -2.33 -2.67
CA THR A 122 14.25 -2.37 -3.51
C THR A 122 15.40 -3.03 -2.76
N ASP A 123 16.22 -3.79 -3.50
CA ASP A 123 17.48 -4.35 -3.03
C ASP A 123 18.65 -3.35 -3.12
N LYS A 124 18.44 -2.21 -3.79
CA LYS A 124 19.49 -1.20 -4.06
C LYS A 124 19.11 0.16 -3.49
N PRO A 125 19.94 0.75 -2.61
CA PRO A 125 19.63 2.03 -1.96
C PRO A 125 19.62 3.24 -2.90
N PHE A 126 20.15 3.13 -4.15
CA PHE A 126 20.38 4.23 -5.07
C PHE A 126 19.72 4.04 -6.43
N ARG A 127 18.38 3.68 -6.47
CA ARG A 127 17.66 3.57 -7.75
C ARG A 127 16.95 4.84 -8.22
N TRP A 128 17.19 5.96 -7.59
CA TRP A 128 16.53 7.22 -7.95
C TRP A 128 16.88 7.77 -9.35
N PHE A 129 17.91 7.22 -10.00
CA PHE A 129 18.26 7.62 -11.36
C PHE A 129 17.55 6.83 -12.47
N GLN A 130 16.92 5.70 -12.14
CA GLN A 130 16.30 4.84 -13.14
C GLN A 130 14.81 4.71 -12.82
N LYS A 131 13.99 5.48 -13.51
CA LYS A 131 12.54 5.38 -13.46
C LYS A 131 12.05 4.15 -14.21
N ASP A 132 10.94 3.54 -13.74
CA ASP A 132 10.26 2.44 -14.42
C ASP A 132 11.22 1.29 -14.81
N TRP A 133 11.88 0.74 -13.82
CA TRP A 133 12.99 -0.20 -13.98
C TRP A 133 12.61 -1.67 -13.82
N THR A 134 11.36 -1.97 -13.45
CA THR A 134 10.93 -3.34 -13.19
C THR A 134 10.57 -4.07 -14.48
N ALA A 135 10.38 -5.39 -14.41
CA ALA A 135 9.88 -6.19 -15.54
C ALA A 135 8.32 -6.25 -15.58
N GLY A 136 7.66 -5.35 -14.83
CA GLY A 136 6.19 -5.28 -14.73
C GLY A 136 5.66 -5.10 -13.31
N CYS A 137 6.47 -5.31 -12.30
CA CYS A 137 6.13 -5.05 -10.90
C CYS A 137 5.96 -3.56 -10.61
N ILE A 138 5.42 -3.26 -9.44
CA ILE A 138 5.26 -1.90 -8.92
C ILE A 138 6.28 -1.72 -7.78
N ALA A 139 7.28 -0.89 -7.98
CA ALA A 139 8.31 -0.65 -6.97
C ALA A 139 8.02 0.61 -6.15
N VAL A 140 8.26 0.53 -4.85
CA VAL A 140 8.21 1.61 -3.87
C VAL A 140 9.48 1.61 -3.02
N SER A 141 9.66 2.58 -2.14
CA SER A 141 10.77 2.55 -1.18
C SER A 141 10.58 1.45 -0.12
N ASN A 142 11.66 1.03 0.54
CA ASN A 142 11.60 0.03 1.61
C ASN A 142 10.78 0.49 2.82
N LYS A 143 10.74 1.80 3.08
CA LYS A 143 9.88 2.38 4.11
C LYS A 143 8.40 2.22 3.73
N GLU A 144 8.07 2.54 2.49
CA GLU A 144 6.69 2.50 1.97
C GLU A 144 6.15 1.07 1.86
N ILE A 145 6.95 0.10 1.35
CA ILE A 145 6.49 -1.30 1.31
C ILE A 145 6.29 -1.87 2.72
N ARG A 146 7.04 -1.45 3.72
CA ARG A 146 6.83 -1.85 5.11
C ARG A 146 5.47 -1.37 5.64
N GLU A 147 5.07 -0.15 5.29
CA GLU A 147 3.74 0.37 5.62
C GLU A 147 2.63 -0.38 4.87
N ILE A 148 2.76 -0.53 3.55
CA ILE A 148 1.82 -1.27 2.70
C ILE A 148 1.65 -2.70 3.21
N PHE A 149 2.75 -3.38 3.50
CA PHE A 149 2.75 -4.76 4.00
C PHE A 149 1.98 -4.91 5.31
N LYS A 150 2.06 -3.93 6.21
CA LYS A 150 1.32 -3.93 7.49
C LYS A 150 -0.18 -3.65 7.30
N LEU A 151 -0.51 -2.71 6.43
CA LEU A 151 -1.87 -2.19 6.29
C LEU A 151 -2.75 -3.02 5.36
N VAL A 152 -2.16 -3.63 4.32
CA VAL A 152 -2.89 -4.37 3.28
C VAL A 152 -3.06 -5.83 3.68
N ARG A 153 -4.22 -6.40 3.39
CA ARG A 153 -4.54 -7.82 3.65
C ARG A 153 -4.60 -8.62 2.34
N ILE A 154 -4.40 -9.93 2.43
CA ILE A 154 -4.72 -10.85 1.33
C ILE A 154 -6.23 -10.73 1.05
N GLY A 155 -6.60 -10.66 -0.22
CA GLY A 155 -7.97 -10.40 -0.66
C GLY A 155 -8.28 -8.93 -0.94
N THR A 156 -7.44 -7.96 -0.48
CA THR A 156 -7.65 -6.53 -0.74
C THR A 156 -7.72 -6.29 -2.25
N PRO A 157 -8.81 -5.67 -2.77
CA PRO A 157 -8.92 -5.28 -4.18
C PRO A 157 -7.81 -4.29 -4.57
N ILE A 158 -7.33 -4.42 -5.80
CA ILE A 158 -6.41 -3.47 -6.41
C ILE A 158 -6.86 -3.14 -7.84
N PHE A 159 -7.00 -1.85 -8.13
CA PHE A 159 -7.32 -1.33 -9.45
C PHE A 159 -6.11 -0.60 -10.02
N ILE A 160 -5.66 -1.02 -11.19
CA ILE A 160 -4.51 -0.45 -11.88
C ILE A 160 -5.02 0.27 -13.12
N GLU A 161 -4.98 1.60 -13.06
CA GLU A 161 -5.45 2.51 -14.10
C GLU A 161 -4.27 2.97 -14.99
N PRO A 162 -4.51 3.31 -16.26
CA PRO A 162 -3.53 3.88 -17.18
C PRO A 162 -2.78 5.11 -16.67
#